data_7b69cde08b6668f9826e7e4a7abac4ce
#
_entry.id   7b69cde08b6668f9826e7e4a7abac4ce
#
_cell.length_a   1.000
_cell.length_b   1.000
_cell.length_c   1.000
_cell.angle_alpha   90.00
_cell.angle_beta   90.00
_cell.angle_gamma   90.00
#
_symmetry.space_group_name_H-M   'P 1'
#
loop_
_entity.id
_entity.type
_entity.pdbx_description
1 polymer ?
#
loop_
_entity_poly.entity_id
_entity_poly.type
_entity_poly.pdbx_seq_one_letter_code
_entity_poly.pdbx_strand_id
1 'polypeptide(L)'
;MSSVDTAWLRMDSTTNLMMIVGVMVFDTPINVSRLKTLLEGRLLVYPRFRQYVHDDGLTAHWIDDDTFDMDAHLRRVRLPGAGGERELQAMVADLASERLDKGKPLWQMHLVENYKGGSALITRIHHCIADGIALIGVLLNMTDEDPNAPDTPRAVLGPAKSKVKKFSSDAPESTNIFSALGPLGEQLQNRFAPALQALAPMAGAAQQAFDQLGPLKAPLESALESAMGEGVRIGNAVVAKYNRWTDDPTEAVDTAKMVAGFAQELAYLATMPNDSQTRLKGKTGTVKCVAWSVPLDLTRVKDVGYVLGCSVNDVLLASVAGAIRSYLVSKGDAVADEALLRAFVPVNLRPKGKEYKLGNQFGLVGLELPIGEANPVARVFEVRRRMAALKSGYQAIVSMALLGVVGYLPKAVQRQALGLLSDKGSAVMTNVPGPAKPLYLAGSKIAQNMFWVPQ
;
A
#
# COMPACT_ATOMS: atom_id res chain seq x y z
N MET A 1 -12.95 11.66 3.88
CA MET A 1 -11.76 10.84 3.52
C MET A 1 -11.92 9.46 4.16
N SER A 2 -11.37 8.36 3.60
CA SER A 2 -11.44 7.05 4.30
C SER A 2 -10.46 7.01 5.46
N SER A 3 -10.73 6.16 6.46
CA SER A 3 -9.83 5.99 7.61
C SER A 3 -8.44 5.49 7.19
N VAL A 4 -8.36 4.57 6.23
CA VAL A 4 -7.09 4.09 5.69
C VAL A 4 -6.31 5.22 5.00
N ASP A 5 -6.98 6.03 4.16
CA ASP A 5 -6.33 7.18 3.51
C ASP A 5 -5.88 8.23 4.54
N THR A 6 -6.67 8.42 5.62
CA THR A 6 -6.31 9.29 6.76
C THR A 6 -5.08 8.77 7.51
N ALA A 7 -4.98 7.44 7.70
CA ALA A 7 -3.78 6.84 8.28
C ALA A 7 -2.56 7.20 7.43
N TRP A 8 -2.60 6.98 6.12
CA TRP A 8 -1.50 7.34 5.21
C TRP A 8 -1.16 8.83 5.26
N LEU A 9 -2.15 9.72 5.31
CA LEU A 9 -1.92 11.16 5.43
C LEU A 9 -1.15 11.52 6.70
N ARG A 10 -1.53 10.91 7.83
CA ARG A 10 -1.00 11.25 9.15
C ARG A 10 0.32 10.54 9.47
N MET A 11 0.67 9.47 8.74
CA MET A 11 1.98 8.83 8.78
C MET A 11 3.10 9.72 8.24
N ASP A 12 2.75 10.72 7.42
CA ASP A 12 3.71 11.66 6.83
C ASP A 12 4.55 12.38 7.88
N SER A 13 5.86 12.21 7.81
CA SER A 13 6.84 12.80 8.71
C SER A 13 8.01 13.40 7.92
N THR A 14 8.86 14.20 8.57
CA THR A 14 10.07 14.79 7.93
C THR A 14 11.06 13.75 7.44
N THR A 15 11.15 12.62 8.14
CA THR A 15 12.08 11.55 7.81
C THR A 15 11.45 10.45 6.96
N ASN A 16 10.13 10.42 6.85
CA ASN A 16 9.39 9.46 6.03
C ASN A 16 8.18 10.13 5.39
N LEU A 17 8.40 10.73 4.22
CA LEU A 17 7.34 11.34 3.44
C LEU A 17 6.50 10.24 2.81
N MET A 18 5.18 10.28 3.04
CA MET A 18 4.23 9.30 2.50
C MET A 18 3.92 9.58 1.03
N MET A 19 4.95 9.58 0.22
CA MET A 19 4.92 10.01 -1.17
C MET A 19 5.41 8.88 -2.09
N ILE A 20 4.60 8.56 -3.10
CA ILE A 20 5.03 7.72 -4.21
C ILE A 20 5.74 8.62 -5.22
N VAL A 21 6.96 8.25 -5.57
CA VAL A 21 7.74 8.95 -6.60
C VAL A 21 7.87 8.03 -7.80
N GLY A 22 7.49 8.53 -8.97
CA GLY A 22 7.60 7.80 -10.23
C GLY A 22 8.46 8.56 -11.24
N VAL A 23 9.11 7.83 -12.13
CA VAL A 23 9.86 8.38 -13.27
C VAL A 23 9.47 7.63 -14.53
N MET A 24 8.94 8.35 -15.51
CA MET A 24 8.74 7.87 -16.87
C MET A 24 9.80 8.47 -17.76
N VAL A 25 10.51 7.63 -18.51
CA VAL A 25 11.49 8.04 -19.52
C VAL A 25 10.87 7.89 -20.89
N PHE A 26 11.08 8.88 -21.78
CA PHE A 26 10.52 8.94 -23.12
C PHE A 26 11.63 8.96 -24.15
N ASP A 27 11.44 8.22 -25.27
CA ASP A 27 12.40 8.14 -26.38
C ASP A 27 12.52 9.47 -27.13
N THR A 28 11.49 10.32 -27.08
CA THR A 28 11.41 11.61 -27.78
C THR A 28 10.97 12.72 -26.83
N PRO A 29 11.28 13.99 -27.13
CA PRO A 29 10.81 15.12 -26.34
C PRO A 29 9.28 15.19 -26.29
N ILE A 30 8.73 15.38 -25.09
CA ILE A 30 7.29 15.53 -24.88
C ILE A 30 6.85 16.93 -25.30
N ASN A 31 5.75 16.99 -26.03
CA ASN A 31 5.04 18.24 -26.28
C ASN A 31 4.27 18.69 -25.03
N VAL A 32 4.71 19.80 -24.44
CA VAL A 32 4.16 20.34 -23.17
C VAL A 32 2.67 20.68 -23.28
N SER A 33 2.25 21.28 -24.40
CA SER A 33 0.84 21.67 -24.60
C SER A 33 -0.06 20.44 -24.67
N ARG A 34 0.35 19.40 -25.40
CA ARG A 34 -0.37 18.11 -25.42
C ARG A 34 -0.41 17.46 -24.03
N LEU A 35 0.71 17.48 -23.30
CA LEU A 35 0.76 16.93 -21.94
C LEU A 35 -0.23 17.67 -21.02
N LYS A 36 -0.28 18.99 -21.04
CA LYS A 36 -1.26 19.78 -20.27
C LYS A 36 -2.69 19.39 -20.62
N THR A 37 -3.04 19.34 -21.90
CA THR A 37 -4.37 18.94 -22.37
C THR A 37 -4.75 17.53 -21.86
N LEU A 38 -3.81 16.57 -21.89
CA LEU A 38 -4.05 15.23 -21.37
C LEU A 38 -4.22 15.21 -19.85
N LEU A 39 -3.43 15.98 -19.11
CA LEU A 39 -3.59 16.09 -17.66
C LEU A 39 -4.94 16.68 -17.30
N GLU A 40 -5.36 17.76 -17.95
CA GLU A 40 -6.67 18.38 -17.75
C GLU A 40 -7.83 17.43 -18.10
N GLY A 41 -7.74 16.75 -19.25
CA GLY A 41 -8.83 15.91 -19.76
C GLY A 41 -8.85 14.48 -19.22
N ARG A 42 -7.76 13.96 -18.62
CA ARG A 42 -7.65 12.56 -18.23
C ARG A 42 -7.16 12.33 -16.79
N LEU A 43 -6.39 13.28 -16.19
CA LEU A 43 -5.98 13.19 -14.78
C LEU A 43 -6.97 13.94 -13.88
N LEU A 44 -7.33 15.16 -14.23
CA LEU A 44 -8.21 15.99 -13.40
C LEU A 44 -9.68 15.54 -13.40
N VAL A 45 -10.04 14.54 -14.19
CA VAL A 45 -11.35 13.85 -14.09
C VAL A 45 -11.46 13.05 -12.78
N TYR A 46 -10.33 12.73 -12.15
CA TYR A 46 -10.32 12.13 -10.82
C TYR A 46 -10.33 13.24 -9.76
N PRO A 47 -11.39 13.39 -8.95
CA PRO A 47 -11.54 14.55 -8.04
C PRO A 47 -10.35 14.78 -7.13
N ARG A 48 -9.72 13.72 -6.60
CA ARG A 48 -8.59 13.83 -5.67
C ARG A 48 -7.36 14.56 -6.23
N PHE A 49 -7.25 14.69 -7.56
CA PHE A 49 -6.20 15.48 -8.20
C PHE A 49 -6.54 16.99 -8.31
N ARG A 50 -7.76 17.39 -7.91
CA ARG A 50 -8.20 18.79 -7.81
C ARG A 50 -8.53 19.19 -6.37
N GLN A 51 -8.38 18.28 -5.42
CA GLN A 51 -8.75 18.46 -4.04
C GLN A 51 -7.51 18.48 -3.15
N TYR A 52 -7.46 19.41 -2.20
CA TYR A 52 -6.51 19.35 -1.10
C TYR A 52 -7.16 18.69 0.12
N VAL A 53 -6.36 18.34 1.12
CA VAL A 53 -6.88 17.71 2.34
C VAL A 53 -6.90 18.73 3.48
N HIS A 54 -8.06 18.92 4.07
CA HIS A 54 -8.24 19.58 5.35
C HIS A 54 -8.26 18.54 6.47
N ASP A 55 -7.29 18.62 7.40
CA ASP A 55 -7.17 17.73 8.56
C ASP A 55 -7.22 18.57 9.84
N ASP A 56 -8.35 18.48 10.57
CA ASP A 56 -8.56 19.18 11.85
C ASP A 56 -7.97 18.41 13.05
N GLY A 57 -7.34 17.25 12.81
CA GLY A 57 -6.76 16.38 13.83
C GLY A 57 -7.71 15.28 14.33
N LEU A 58 -9.00 15.45 14.18
CA LEU A 58 -10.03 14.43 14.45
C LEU A 58 -10.49 13.78 13.14
N THR A 59 -10.86 14.61 12.16
CA THR A 59 -11.34 14.16 10.85
C THR A 59 -10.51 14.75 9.72
N ALA A 60 -10.46 14.06 8.59
CA ALA A 60 -9.81 14.55 7.38
C ALA A 60 -10.78 14.52 6.20
N HIS A 61 -10.83 15.62 5.45
CA HIS A 61 -11.78 15.83 4.37
C HIS A 61 -11.07 16.26 3.08
N TRP A 62 -11.58 15.79 1.94
CA TRP A 62 -11.21 16.31 0.63
C TRP A 62 -12.01 17.58 0.34
N ILE A 63 -11.32 18.67 -0.01
CA ILE A 63 -11.92 19.95 -0.34
C ILE A 63 -11.46 20.35 -1.75
N ASP A 64 -12.38 20.77 -2.60
CA ASP A 64 -12.04 21.26 -3.95
C ASP A 64 -11.16 22.51 -3.84
N ASP A 65 -10.11 22.57 -4.67
CA ASP A 65 -9.22 23.73 -4.75
C ASP A 65 -9.77 24.70 -5.82
N ASP A 66 -10.50 25.70 -5.39
CA ASP A 66 -11.07 26.72 -6.27
C ASP A 66 -9.99 27.60 -6.94
N THR A 67 -8.74 27.52 -6.46
CA THR A 67 -7.58 28.24 -6.98
C THR A 67 -6.60 27.32 -7.70
N PHE A 68 -7.07 26.15 -8.15
CA PHE A 68 -6.21 25.16 -8.81
C PHE A 68 -5.49 25.77 -10.02
N ASP A 69 -4.16 25.62 -10.01
CA ASP A 69 -3.28 26.07 -11.09
C ASP A 69 -2.42 24.91 -11.60
N MET A 70 -2.58 24.52 -12.85
CA MET A 70 -1.81 23.47 -13.50
C MET A 70 -0.30 23.76 -13.48
N ASP A 71 0.12 25.02 -13.59
CA ASP A 71 1.53 25.39 -13.60
C ASP A 71 2.19 25.27 -12.21
N ALA A 72 1.39 25.24 -11.13
CA ALA A 72 1.87 24.88 -9.82
C ALA A 72 2.16 23.36 -9.70
N HIS A 73 1.49 22.55 -10.49
CA HIS A 73 1.56 21.10 -10.46
C HIS A 73 2.44 20.48 -11.54
N LEU A 74 2.52 21.09 -12.73
CA LEU A 74 3.40 20.65 -13.81
C LEU A 74 4.55 21.64 -13.99
N ARG A 75 5.72 21.30 -13.47
CA ARG A 75 6.94 22.11 -13.55
C ARG A 75 7.81 21.67 -14.72
N ARG A 76 8.32 22.61 -15.50
CA ARG A 76 9.34 22.34 -16.51
C ARG A 76 10.71 22.54 -15.90
N VAL A 77 11.59 21.56 -16.05
CA VAL A 77 12.93 21.56 -15.46
C VAL A 77 13.96 21.04 -16.46
N ARG A 78 15.21 21.40 -16.23
CA ARG A 78 16.34 20.90 -17.01
C ARG A 78 17.39 20.36 -16.06
N LEU A 79 17.99 19.22 -16.44
CA LEU A 79 19.12 18.67 -15.69
C LEU A 79 20.37 19.51 -15.91
N PRO A 80 21.24 19.64 -14.91
CA PRO A 80 22.54 20.27 -15.06
C PRO A 80 23.46 19.45 -15.95
N GLY A 81 24.53 20.05 -16.45
CA GLY A 81 25.56 19.40 -17.23
C GLY A 81 25.07 18.70 -18.48
N ALA A 82 25.45 17.44 -18.67
CA ALA A 82 25.09 16.62 -19.82
C ALA A 82 23.66 16.06 -19.79
N GLY A 83 22.91 16.25 -18.72
CA GLY A 83 21.56 15.70 -18.56
C GLY A 83 21.52 14.18 -18.54
N GLY A 84 22.48 13.55 -17.87
CA GLY A 84 22.64 12.10 -17.80
C GLY A 84 21.84 11.44 -16.68
N GLU A 85 22.11 10.16 -16.49
CA GLU A 85 21.40 9.33 -15.52
C GLU A 85 21.69 9.72 -14.07
N ARG A 86 22.93 10.12 -13.77
CA ARG A 86 23.33 10.55 -12.42
C ARG A 86 22.62 11.84 -12.02
N GLU A 87 22.52 12.79 -12.95
CA GLU A 87 21.82 14.04 -12.74
C GLU A 87 20.32 13.82 -12.55
N LEU A 88 19.73 12.87 -13.29
CA LEU A 88 18.34 12.50 -13.08
C LEU A 88 18.13 11.82 -11.72
N GLN A 89 19.00 10.89 -11.34
CA GLN A 89 18.93 10.23 -10.01
C GLN A 89 19.05 11.26 -8.88
N ALA A 90 19.97 12.23 -8.97
CA ALA A 90 20.12 13.29 -8.01
C ALA A 90 18.85 14.14 -7.89
N MET A 91 18.29 14.59 -9.02
CA MET A 91 17.05 15.37 -9.03
C MET A 91 15.86 14.59 -8.44
N VAL A 92 15.73 13.30 -8.75
CA VAL A 92 14.67 12.45 -8.18
C VAL A 92 14.87 12.30 -6.67
N ALA A 93 16.10 12.14 -6.20
CA ALA A 93 16.42 12.04 -4.76
C ALA A 93 16.08 13.34 -4.01
N ASP A 94 16.42 14.49 -4.59
CA ASP A 94 16.10 15.82 -4.02
C ASP A 94 14.57 15.98 -3.93
N LEU A 95 13.84 15.71 -5.02
CA LEU A 95 12.39 15.79 -5.07
C LEU A 95 11.71 14.77 -4.13
N ALA A 96 12.29 13.59 -3.95
CA ALA A 96 11.82 12.60 -2.97
C ALA A 96 12.05 13.05 -1.52
N SER A 97 12.96 13.99 -1.29
CA SER A 97 13.29 14.56 0.02
C SER A 97 12.45 15.79 0.38
N GLU A 98 11.76 16.37 -0.60
CA GLU A 98 10.95 17.57 -0.42
C GLU A 98 9.48 17.22 -0.13
N ARG A 99 8.84 17.99 0.74
CA ARG A 99 7.39 17.87 1.00
C ARG A 99 6.56 18.46 -0.12
N LEU A 100 5.37 17.88 -0.32
CA LEU A 100 4.32 18.52 -1.09
C LEU A 100 3.64 19.61 -0.25
N ASP A 101 3.17 20.67 -0.91
CA ASP A 101 2.38 21.73 -0.29
C ASP A 101 1.00 21.19 0.14
N LYS A 102 0.73 21.24 1.46
CA LYS A 102 -0.54 20.74 2.02
C LYS A 102 -1.73 21.66 1.75
N GLY A 103 -1.49 22.90 1.36
CA GLY A 103 -2.53 23.85 0.93
C GLY A 103 -3.00 23.63 -0.50
N LYS A 104 -2.45 22.62 -1.20
CA LYS A 104 -2.78 22.29 -2.59
C LYS A 104 -3.06 20.78 -2.74
N PRO A 105 -3.64 20.34 -3.87
CA PRO A 105 -3.71 18.92 -4.20
C PRO A 105 -2.33 18.26 -4.09
N LEU A 106 -2.28 17.11 -3.38
CA LEU A 106 -1.03 16.49 -2.92
C LEU A 106 -0.32 15.69 -4.01
N TRP A 107 -0.03 16.34 -5.13
CA TRP A 107 0.75 15.79 -6.23
C TRP A 107 1.52 16.88 -6.98
N GLN A 108 2.59 16.50 -7.66
CA GLN A 108 3.37 17.38 -8.52
C GLN A 108 4.11 16.55 -9.56
N MET A 109 4.26 17.11 -10.75
CA MET A 109 5.02 16.55 -11.86
C MET A 109 6.14 17.50 -12.30
N HIS A 110 7.32 16.95 -12.62
CA HIS A 110 8.44 17.69 -13.16
C HIS A 110 8.82 17.10 -14.50
N LEU A 111 8.59 17.86 -15.57
CA LEU A 111 9.00 17.49 -16.92
C LEU A 111 10.44 17.91 -17.16
N VAL A 112 11.32 16.93 -17.22
CA VAL A 112 12.73 17.09 -17.57
C VAL A 112 12.85 17.09 -19.10
N GLU A 113 13.26 18.21 -19.69
CA GLU A 113 13.23 18.42 -21.15
C GLU A 113 14.48 17.98 -21.88
N ASN A 114 15.57 17.64 -21.17
CA ASN A 114 16.88 17.36 -21.78
C ASN A 114 17.51 16.03 -21.32
N TYR A 115 16.71 14.99 -21.18
CA TYR A 115 17.21 13.70 -20.74
C TYR A 115 17.50 12.79 -21.94
N LYS A 116 18.79 12.48 -22.18
CA LYS A 116 19.26 11.51 -23.21
C LYS A 116 18.62 11.70 -24.61
N GLY A 117 18.40 12.95 -25.03
CA GLY A 117 17.76 13.26 -26.32
C GLY A 117 16.24 13.19 -26.36
N GLY A 118 15.61 12.75 -25.31
CA GLY A 118 14.17 12.73 -25.09
C GLY A 118 13.77 13.57 -23.88
N SER A 119 12.78 13.08 -23.14
CA SER A 119 12.31 13.68 -21.89
C SER A 119 12.20 12.66 -20.77
N ALA A 120 12.13 13.13 -19.52
CA ALA A 120 11.68 12.33 -18.41
C ALA A 120 10.59 13.08 -17.64
N LEU A 121 9.59 12.38 -17.11
CA LEU A 121 8.55 12.94 -16.26
C LEU A 121 8.68 12.35 -14.87
N ILE A 122 9.08 13.17 -13.89
CA ILE A 122 9.14 12.82 -12.49
C ILE A 122 7.80 13.15 -11.86
N THR A 123 7.14 12.17 -11.27
CA THR A 123 5.81 12.32 -10.66
C THR A 123 5.92 12.08 -9.15
N ARG A 124 5.34 12.97 -8.36
CA ARG A 124 5.26 12.89 -6.90
C ARG A 124 3.79 12.90 -6.52
N ILE A 125 3.32 11.87 -5.87
CA ILE A 125 1.92 11.73 -5.44
C ILE A 125 1.89 11.25 -4.00
N HIS A 126 1.17 11.96 -3.12
CA HIS A 126 1.01 11.51 -1.75
C HIS A 126 0.17 10.24 -1.69
N HIS A 127 0.59 9.27 -0.88
CA HIS A 127 -0.02 7.93 -0.82
C HIS A 127 -1.49 7.94 -0.37
N CYS A 128 -1.96 9.01 0.31
CA CYS A 128 -3.37 9.15 0.66
C CYS A 128 -4.30 9.31 -0.55
N ILE A 129 -3.78 9.70 -1.74
CA ILE A 129 -4.58 9.81 -2.96
C ILE A 129 -4.95 8.44 -3.48
N ALA A 130 -3.97 7.53 -3.61
CA ALA A 130 -4.18 6.22 -4.19
C ALA A 130 -3.01 5.27 -3.89
N ASP A 131 -3.27 3.97 -3.96
CA ASP A 131 -2.25 2.93 -3.99
C ASP A 131 -1.69 2.69 -5.41
N GLY A 132 -0.64 1.86 -5.51
CA GLY A 132 0.04 1.59 -6.77
C GLY A 132 -0.88 1.00 -7.86
N ILE A 133 -1.84 0.14 -7.51
CA ILE A 133 -2.78 -0.45 -8.48
C ILE A 133 -3.74 0.62 -9.03
N ALA A 134 -4.28 1.47 -8.16
CA ALA A 134 -5.13 2.57 -8.60
C ALA A 134 -4.34 3.58 -9.47
N LEU A 135 -3.07 3.87 -9.13
CA LEU A 135 -2.21 4.75 -9.93
C LEU A 135 -1.86 4.16 -11.30
N ILE A 136 -1.75 2.82 -11.43
CA ILE A 136 -1.65 2.19 -12.76
C ILE A 136 -2.92 2.43 -13.55
N GLY A 137 -4.10 2.31 -12.94
CA GLY A 137 -5.37 2.65 -13.60
C GLY A 137 -5.39 4.09 -14.11
N VAL A 138 -4.88 5.04 -13.32
CA VAL A 138 -4.72 6.45 -13.74
C VAL A 138 -3.73 6.58 -14.88
N LEU A 139 -2.56 5.91 -14.82
CA LEU A 139 -1.57 5.91 -15.89
C LEU A 139 -2.17 5.38 -17.20
N LEU A 140 -2.89 4.26 -17.16
CA LEU A 140 -3.54 3.69 -18.34
C LEU A 140 -4.63 4.62 -18.91
N ASN A 141 -5.31 5.39 -18.07
CA ASN A 141 -6.27 6.39 -18.53
C ASN A 141 -5.58 7.57 -19.23
N MET A 142 -4.39 7.97 -18.77
CA MET A 142 -3.62 9.06 -19.36
C MET A 142 -2.92 8.68 -20.66
N THR A 143 -2.60 7.40 -20.88
CA THR A 143 -1.77 6.91 -21.98
C THR A 143 -2.57 6.27 -23.09
N ASP A 144 -1.95 6.12 -24.24
CA ASP A 144 -2.50 5.51 -25.45
C ASP A 144 -1.61 4.37 -25.94
N GLU A 145 -2.18 3.40 -26.67
CA GLU A 145 -1.41 2.36 -27.41
C GLU A 145 -0.99 2.85 -28.81
N ASP A 146 -1.54 3.98 -29.29
CA ASP A 146 -1.21 4.60 -30.58
C ASP A 146 -0.58 5.98 -30.32
N PRO A 147 0.60 6.28 -30.89
CA PRO A 147 1.26 7.58 -30.77
C PRO A 147 0.45 8.74 -31.37
N ASN A 148 -0.42 8.45 -32.33
CA ASN A 148 -1.25 9.42 -33.04
C ASN A 148 -2.67 9.55 -32.44
N ALA A 149 -2.94 8.88 -31.31
CA ALA A 149 -4.23 8.98 -30.65
C ALA A 149 -4.58 10.46 -30.34
N PRO A 150 -5.86 10.84 -30.50
CA PRO A 150 -6.27 12.19 -30.19
C PRO A 150 -6.21 12.48 -28.70
N ASP A 151 -5.86 13.72 -28.33
CA ASP A 151 -5.78 14.19 -26.93
C ASP A 151 -7.18 14.45 -26.32
N THR A 152 -8.15 13.59 -26.62
CA THR A 152 -9.52 13.73 -26.13
C THR A 152 -9.63 13.43 -24.65
N PRO A 153 -10.48 14.18 -23.91
CA PRO A 153 -10.81 13.85 -22.53
C PRO A 153 -11.37 12.42 -22.41
N ARG A 154 -11.05 11.76 -21.30
CA ARG A 154 -11.59 10.44 -20.97
C ARG A 154 -12.29 10.49 -19.62
N ALA A 155 -13.47 9.89 -19.55
CA ALA A 155 -14.12 9.65 -18.26
C ALA A 155 -13.30 8.64 -17.44
N VAL A 156 -13.45 8.72 -16.13
CA VAL A 156 -12.93 7.65 -15.24
C VAL A 156 -13.53 6.32 -15.70
N LEU A 157 -12.68 5.32 -15.92
CA LEU A 157 -13.12 3.97 -16.26
C LEU A 157 -14.10 3.50 -15.16
N GLY A 158 -15.37 3.37 -15.53
CA GLY A 158 -16.42 2.88 -14.63
C GLY A 158 -16.62 1.38 -14.77
N PRO A 159 -17.35 0.72 -13.85
CA PRO A 159 -17.70 -0.67 -14.02
C PRO A 159 -18.50 -0.82 -15.32
N ALA A 160 -18.16 -1.83 -16.11
CA ALA A 160 -19.06 -2.29 -17.17
C ALA A 160 -20.45 -2.46 -16.54
N LYS A 161 -21.50 -1.85 -17.14
CA LYS A 161 -22.85 -1.80 -16.58
C LYS A 161 -23.38 -3.22 -16.29
N SER A 162 -23.11 -3.73 -15.09
CA SER A 162 -23.74 -4.92 -14.56
C SER A 162 -25.02 -4.48 -13.83
N LYS A 163 -26.14 -5.06 -14.22
CA LYS A 163 -27.43 -4.86 -13.54
C LYS A 163 -27.37 -5.52 -12.16
N VAL A 164 -27.01 -4.77 -11.14
CA VAL A 164 -27.08 -5.21 -9.74
C VAL A 164 -28.41 -4.75 -9.17
N LYS A 165 -29.23 -5.72 -8.74
CA LYS A 165 -30.43 -5.46 -7.93
C LYS A 165 -30.04 -4.83 -6.60
N LYS A 166 -30.68 -3.70 -6.26
CA LYS A 166 -30.59 -3.06 -4.93
C LYS A 166 -31.27 -3.96 -3.90
N PHE A 167 -30.54 -4.31 -2.84
CA PHE A 167 -31.14 -4.85 -1.61
C PHE A 167 -31.36 -3.69 -0.63
N SER A 168 -32.56 -3.63 -0.07
CA SER A 168 -32.95 -2.69 1.01
C SER A 168 -32.35 -3.14 2.34
N SER A 169 -31.86 -2.18 3.11
CA SER A 169 -31.28 -2.38 4.43
C SER A 169 -32.30 -2.01 5.49
N ASP A 170 -32.88 -2.98 6.18
CA ASP A 170 -33.47 -2.81 7.49
C ASP A 170 -32.66 -3.71 8.45
N ALA A 171 -31.95 -3.11 9.37
CA ALA A 171 -31.14 -3.79 10.38
C ALA A 171 -31.60 -3.39 11.80
N PRO A 172 -31.79 -4.34 12.74
CA PRO A 172 -32.04 -4.05 14.14
C PRO A 172 -30.75 -3.81 14.90
N GLU A 173 -30.79 -2.87 15.83
CA GLU A 173 -29.72 -2.57 16.79
C GLU A 173 -29.53 -3.70 17.79
N SER A 174 -28.31 -4.23 17.95
CA SER A 174 -27.92 -5.00 19.14
C SER A 174 -26.43 -4.88 19.45
N THR A 175 -26.12 -4.73 20.71
CA THR A 175 -24.85 -4.30 21.30
C THR A 175 -23.90 -5.43 21.70
N ASN A 176 -24.11 -6.69 21.30
CA ASN A 176 -23.21 -7.79 21.66
C ASN A 176 -23.19 -8.88 20.57
N ILE A 177 -22.01 -9.08 19.96
CA ILE A 177 -21.80 -10.07 18.90
C ILE A 177 -22.18 -11.51 19.37
N PHE A 178 -21.93 -11.86 20.61
CA PHE A 178 -22.24 -13.19 21.15
C PHE A 178 -23.73 -13.39 21.51
N SER A 179 -24.44 -12.31 21.90
CA SER A 179 -25.87 -12.39 22.16
C SER A 179 -26.71 -12.51 20.88
N ALA A 180 -26.20 -12.00 19.74
CA ALA A 180 -26.84 -12.15 18.43
C ALA A 180 -26.77 -13.58 17.87
N LEU A 181 -25.85 -14.42 18.39
CA LEU A 181 -25.63 -15.81 17.96
C LEU A 181 -26.41 -16.84 18.76
N GLY A 182 -27.24 -16.44 19.76
CA GLY A 182 -28.08 -17.34 20.55
C GLY A 182 -27.30 -18.50 21.20
N PRO A 183 -27.84 -19.73 21.21
CA PRO A 183 -27.20 -20.88 21.86
C PRO A 183 -25.81 -21.24 21.33
N LEU A 184 -25.52 -20.89 20.10
CA LEU A 184 -24.19 -21.09 19.48
C LEU A 184 -23.19 -20.06 20.01
N GLY A 185 -23.63 -18.83 20.31
CA GLY A 185 -22.82 -17.79 20.95
C GLY A 185 -22.31 -18.25 22.31
N GLU A 186 -23.16 -18.89 23.12
CA GLU A 186 -22.77 -19.48 24.42
C GLU A 186 -21.80 -20.66 24.25
N GLN A 187 -22.01 -21.53 23.29
CA GLN A 187 -21.08 -22.63 23.00
C GLN A 187 -19.72 -22.13 22.50
N LEU A 188 -19.70 -21.11 21.62
CA LEU A 188 -18.48 -20.48 21.17
C LEU A 188 -17.78 -19.74 22.32
N GLN A 189 -18.52 -18.99 23.13
CA GLN A 189 -17.99 -18.32 24.31
C GLN A 189 -17.34 -19.31 25.28
N ASN A 190 -17.99 -20.44 25.58
CA ASN A 190 -17.47 -21.47 26.45
C ASN A 190 -16.26 -22.23 25.88
N ARG A 191 -16.23 -22.45 24.56
CA ARG A 191 -15.13 -23.14 23.88
C ARG A 191 -13.90 -22.24 23.71
N PHE A 192 -14.09 -20.92 23.60
CA PHE A 192 -13.02 -19.93 23.50
C PHE A 192 -12.72 -19.25 24.86
N ALA A 193 -13.44 -19.57 25.92
CA ALA A 193 -13.19 -19.05 27.26
C ALA A 193 -11.73 -19.18 27.72
N PRO A 194 -11.01 -20.31 27.50
CA PRO A 194 -9.60 -20.39 27.87
C PRO A 194 -8.70 -19.42 27.04
N ALA A 195 -8.98 -19.23 25.76
CA ALA A 195 -8.25 -18.28 24.92
C ALA A 195 -8.58 -16.84 25.28
N LEU A 196 -9.85 -16.55 25.57
CA LEU A 196 -10.30 -15.24 26.05
C LEU A 196 -9.75 -14.93 27.45
N GLN A 197 -9.65 -15.93 28.34
CA GLN A 197 -8.99 -15.79 29.65
C GLN A 197 -7.48 -15.56 29.52
N ALA A 198 -6.80 -16.18 28.57
CA ALA A 198 -5.39 -15.91 28.29
C ALA A 198 -5.16 -14.49 27.76
N LEU A 199 -6.16 -13.88 27.09
CA LEU A 199 -6.14 -12.50 26.62
C LEU A 199 -6.63 -11.50 27.68
N ALA A 200 -7.29 -11.94 28.75
CA ALA A 200 -7.84 -11.09 29.82
C ALA A 200 -6.79 -10.19 30.50
N PRO A 201 -5.55 -10.65 30.80
CA PRO A 201 -4.52 -9.77 31.32
C PRO A 201 -4.10 -8.66 30.34
N MET A 202 -4.09 -8.96 29.04
CA MET A 202 -3.80 -7.97 28.00
C MET A 202 -4.98 -7.00 27.81
N ALA A 203 -6.22 -7.47 27.91
CA ALA A 203 -7.42 -6.63 27.91
C ALA A 203 -7.48 -5.74 29.16
N GLY A 204 -7.09 -6.24 30.33
CA GLY A 204 -6.99 -5.48 31.57
C GLY A 204 -5.91 -4.40 31.50
N ALA A 205 -4.74 -4.69 30.95
CA ALA A 205 -3.68 -3.72 30.73
C ALA A 205 -4.08 -2.67 29.64
N ALA A 206 -4.77 -3.11 28.60
CA ALA A 206 -5.34 -2.22 27.58
C ALA A 206 -6.45 -1.34 28.17
N GLN A 207 -7.29 -1.88 29.04
CA GLN A 207 -8.34 -1.12 29.72
C GLN A 207 -7.75 -0.10 30.71
N GLN A 208 -6.72 -0.46 31.47
CA GLN A 208 -6.01 0.47 32.35
C GLN A 208 -5.30 1.58 31.55
N ALA A 209 -4.66 1.24 30.43
CA ALA A 209 -4.09 2.23 29.51
C ALA A 209 -5.18 3.12 28.90
N PHE A 210 -6.35 2.55 28.60
CA PHE A 210 -7.51 3.26 28.06
C PHE A 210 -8.12 4.21 29.09
N ASP A 211 -8.19 3.80 30.36
CA ASP A 211 -8.72 4.63 31.45
C ASP A 211 -7.77 5.80 31.81
N GLN A 212 -6.48 5.66 31.52
CA GLN A 212 -5.48 6.73 31.70
C GLN A 212 -5.52 7.80 30.59
N LEU A 213 -6.28 7.59 29.51
CA LEU A 213 -6.37 8.53 28.39
C LEU A 213 -7.19 9.80 28.68
N GLY A 214 -7.88 9.86 29.84
CA GLY A 214 -8.60 11.06 30.28
C GLY A 214 -9.53 11.65 29.19
N PRO A 215 -9.30 12.90 28.75
CA PRO A 215 -10.16 13.57 27.77
C PRO A 215 -10.19 12.93 26.39
N LEU A 216 -9.28 11.99 26.10
CA LEU A 216 -9.24 11.24 24.83
C LEU A 216 -10.15 10.00 24.83
N LYS A 217 -10.77 9.65 25.99
CA LYS A 217 -11.60 8.45 26.12
C LYS A 217 -12.84 8.51 25.23
N ALA A 218 -13.59 9.60 25.27
CA ALA A 218 -14.83 9.75 24.50
C ALA A 218 -14.61 9.78 22.96
N PRO A 219 -13.60 10.49 22.41
CA PRO A 219 -13.26 10.37 20.98
C PRO A 219 -12.81 8.97 20.58
N LEU A 220 -12.13 8.24 21.46
CA LEU A 220 -11.68 6.89 21.20
C LEU A 220 -12.82 5.87 21.21
N GLU A 221 -13.77 6.03 22.14
CA GLU A 221 -15.01 5.24 22.20
C GLU A 221 -15.82 5.43 20.92
N SER A 222 -16.03 6.68 20.48
CA SER A 222 -16.73 7.00 19.24
C SER A 222 -16.00 6.44 18.00
N ALA A 223 -14.66 6.47 17.98
CA ALA A 223 -13.87 5.89 16.91
C ALA A 223 -13.93 4.35 16.93
N LEU A 224 -13.96 3.74 18.12
CA LEU A 224 -14.12 2.31 18.30
C LEU A 224 -15.53 1.84 17.88
N GLU A 225 -16.57 2.59 18.24
CA GLU A 225 -17.95 2.35 17.81
C GLU A 225 -18.11 2.49 16.30
N SER A 226 -17.45 3.48 15.68
CA SER A 226 -17.46 3.64 14.22
C SER A 226 -16.70 2.50 13.50
N ALA A 227 -15.56 2.07 14.06
CA ALA A 227 -14.80 0.91 13.57
C ALA A 227 -15.55 -0.41 13.80
N MET A 228 -16.27 -0.52 14.93
CA MET A 228 -17.18 -1.64 15.23
C MET A 228 -18.40 -1.60 14.31
N GLY A 229 -18.88 -0.43 13.89
CA GLY A 229 -19.94 -0.29 12.89
C GLY A 229 -19.55 -0.88 11.51
N GLU A 230 -18.30 -0.75 11.08
CA GLU A 230 -17.79 -1.50 9.90
C GLU A 230 -17.53 -2.98 10.23
N GLY A 231 -17.08 -3.31 11.45
CA GLY A 231 -16.98 -4.69 11.94
C GLY A 231 -18.36 -5.37 12.05
N VAL A 232 -19.41 -4.61 12.41
CA VAL A 232 -20.81 -5.07 12.40
C VAL A 232 -21.32 -5.28 10.96
N ARG A 233 -20.87 -4.51 9.99
CA ARG A 233 -21.16 -4.80 8.55
C ARG A 233 -20.53 -6.12 8.11
N ILE A 234 -19.32 -6.42 8.55
CA ILE A 234 -18.67 -7.71 8.36
C ILE A 234 -19.40 -8.78 9.17
N GLY A 235 -19.77 -8.50 10.42
CA GLY A 235 -20.57 -9.38 11.29
C GLY A 235 -21.95 -9.67 10.70
N ASN A 236 -22.66 -8.68 10.17
CA ASN A 236 -23.95 -8.87 9.50
C ASN A 236 -23.84 -9.64 8.17
N ALA A 237 -22.72 -9.51 7.44
CA ALA A 237 -22.41 -10.36 6.31
C ALA A 237 -22.12 -11.80 6.77
N VAL A 238 -21.50 -11.99 7.92
CA VAL A 238 -21.30 -13.29 8.58
C VAL A 238 -22.62 -13.89 9.08
N VAL A 239 -23.51 -13.08 9.68
CA VAL A 239 -24.84 -13.50 10.13
C VAL A 239 -25.78 -13.82 8.95
N ALA A 240 -25.73 -13.04 7.88
CA ALA A 240 -26.47 -13.37 6.64
C ALA A 240 -25.93 -14.65 5.97
N LYS A 241 -24.67 -14.96 6.21
CA LYS A 241 -24.04 -16.22 5.80
C LYS A 241 -24.42 -17.36 6.75
N TYR A 242 -24.53 -17.06 8.05
CA TYR A 242 -24.98 -18.01 9.09
C TYR A 242 -26.38 -18.57 8.85
N ASN A 243 -27.32 -17.74 8.39
CA ASN A 243 -28.67 -18.22 8.02
C ASN A 243 -28.66 -19.18 6.81
N ARG A 244 -27.56 -19.26 6.06
CA ARG A 244 -27.29 -20.27 5.03
C ARG A 244 -26.58 -21.52 5.58
N TRP A 245 -25.98 -21.44 6.77
CA TRP A 245 -25.25 -22.56 7.42
C TRP A 245 -26.17 -23.63 7.97
N THR A 246 -27.43 -23.28 8.25
CA THR A 246 -28.43 -24.29 8.59
C THR A 246 -28.65 -25.30 7.47
N ASP A 247 -28.28 -24.92 6.24
CA ASP A 247 -28.41 -25.74 5.05
C ASP A 247 -27.09 -26.44 4.63
N ASP A 248 -25.92 -25.95 5.10
CA ASP A 248 -24.61 -26.55 4.79
C ASP A 248 -23.62 -26.44 5.99
N PRO A 249 -23.41 -27.52 6.76
CA PRO A 249 -22.50 -27.54 7.92
C PRO A 249 -21.02 -27.28 7.58
N THR A 250 -20.59 -27.46 6.31
CA THR A 250 -19.20 -27.24 5.92
C THR A 250 -18.85 -25.75 5.91
N GLU A 251 -19.82 -24.87 5.61
CA GLU A 251 -19.67 -23.42 5.63
C GLU A 251 -19.43 -22.85 7.06
N ALA A 252 -20.00 -23.51 8.08
CA ALA A 252 -19.78 -23.17 9.50
C ALA A 252 -18.34 -23.47 9.95
N VAL A 253 -17.79 -24.60 9.52
CA VAL A 253 -16.41 -24.99 9.81
C VAL A 253 -15.42 -24.04 9.15
N ASP A 254 -15.68 -23.63 7.92
CA ASP A 254 -14.81 -22.72 7.19
C ASP A 254 -14.81 -21.30 7.80
N THR A 255 -15.95 -20.85 8.32
CA THR A 255 -15.99 -19.56 9.03
C THR A 255 -15.32 -19.62 10.41
N ALA A 256 -15.47 -20.73 11.15
CA ALA A 256 -14.75 -20.89 12.39
C ALA A 256 -13.23 -20.91 12.17
N LYS A 257 -12.74 -21.56 11.12
CA LYS A 257 -11.34 -21.50 10.70
C LYS A 257 -10.90 -20.10 10.32
N MET A 258 -11.75 -19.34 9.62
CA MET A 258 -11.47 -17.97 9.24
C MET A 258 -11.33 -17.05 10.48
N VAL A 259 -12.26 -17.15 11.44
CA VAL A 259 -12.22 -16.35 12.68
C VAL A 259 -10.99 -16.73 13.52
N ALA A 260 -10.69 -18.02 13.65
CA ALA A 260 -9.50 -18.48 14.36
C ALA A 260 -8.21 -18.00 13.67
N GLY A 261 -8.13 -18.08 12.34
CA GLY A 261 -7.00 -17.57 11.57
C GLY A 261 -6.83 -16.06 11.72
N PHE A 262 -7.93 -15.30 11.74
CA PHE A 262 -7.90 -13.85 11.96
C PHE A 262 -7.37 -13.50 13.36
N ALA A 263 -7.84 -14.19 14.40
CA ALA A 263 -7.37 -14.00 15.76
C ALA A 263 -5.88 -14.39 15.93
N GLN A 264 -5.45 -15.45 15.26
CA GLN A 264 -4.05 -15.88 15.25
C GLN A 264 -3.14 -14.84 14.60
N GLU A 265 -3.53 -14.28 13.46
CA GLU A 265 -2.75 -13.24 12.77
C GLU A 265 -2.69 -11.94 13.58
N LEU A 266 -3.79 -11.56 14.24
CA LEU A 266 -3.81 -10.39 15.13
C LEU A 266 -2.83 -10.59 16.30
N ALA A 267 -2.85 -11.76 16.95
CA ALA A 267 -1.91 -12.11 18.00
C ALA A 267 -0.47 -12.13 17.50
N TYR A 268 -0.22 -12.67 16.30
CA TYR A 268 1.10 -12.66 15.68
C TYR A 268 1.61 -11.24 15.43
N LEU A 269 0.79 -10.36 14.85
CA LEU A 269 1.18 -8.95 14.61
C LEU A 269 1.46 -8.20 15.92
N ALA A 270 0.67 -8.46 16.97
CA ALA A 270 0.86 -7.85 18.29
C ALA A 270 2.15 -8.32 18.98
N THR A 271 2.54 -9.59 18.80
CA THR A 271 3.70 -10.22 19.46
C THR A 271 4.92 -10.32 18.57
N MET A 272 4.80 -9.89 17.30
CA MET A 272 5.88 -9.95 16.32
C MET A 272 7.16 -9.28 16.87
N PRO A 273 8.32 -9.98 16.91
CA PRO A 273 9.57 -9.37 17.35
C PRO A 273 10.03 -8.28 16.38
N ASN A 274 10.86 -7.37 16.88
CA ASN A 274 11.53 -6.41 16.02
C ASN A 274 12.39 -7.14 14.99
N ASP A 275 12.58 -6.53 13.82
CA ASP A 275 13.40 -7.12 12.77
C ASP A 275 14.88 -7.14 13.16
N SER A 276 15.64 -8.00 12.48
CA SER A 276 17.06 -8.18 12.71
C SER A 276 17.84 -6.86 12.64
N GLN A 277 18.71 -6.64 13.61
CA GLN A 277 19.59 -5.46 13.64
C GLN A 277 20.71 -5.66 12.61
N THR A 278 20.55 -5.02 11.47
CA THR A 278 21.55 -5.01 10.40
C THR A 278 21.99 -3.57 10.12
N ARG A 279 23.02 -3.38 9.32
CA ARG A 279 23.44 -2.07 8.80
C ARG A 279 22.34 -1.30 8.08
N LEU A 280 21.31 -2.01 7.58
CA LEU A 280 20.16 -1.43 6.90
C LEU A 280 19.08 -0.92 7.87
N LYS A 281 19.21 -1.21 9.18
CA LYS A 281 18.29 -0.77 10.23
C LYS A 281 18.90 0.40 11.00
N GLY A 282 18.18 1.49 11.10
CA GLY A 282 18.68 2.68 11.83
C GLY A 282 17.69 3.84 11.80
N LYS A 283 18.09 4.99 12.32
CA LYS A 283 17.28 6.21 12.26
C LYS A 283 17.26 6.73 10.82
N THR A 284 16.06 6.89 10.26
CA THR A 284 15.89 7.45 8.92
C THR A 284 16.24 8.93 8.89
N GLY A 285 17.02 9.33 7.88
CA GLY A 285 17.36 10.74 7.62
C GLY A 285 16.29 11.44 6.77
N THR A 286 16.43 12.75 6.62
CA THR A 286 15.58 13.57 5.75
C THR A 286 15.97 13.48 4.28
N VAL A 287 17.26 13.24 3.99
CA VAL A 287 17.80 13.11 2.64
C VAL A 287 17.55 11.70 2.13
N LYS A 288 16.89 11.60 0.97
CA LYS A 288 16.62 10.34 0.29
C LYS A 288 17.66 10.10 -0.81
N CYS A 289 17.95 8.83 -1.05
CA CYS A 289 18.77 8.40 -2.18
C CYS A 289 17.91 7.55 -3.11
N VAL A 290 18.13 7.69 -4.41
CA VAL A 290 17.42 6.94 -5.44
C VAL A 290 18.45 6.27 -6.36
N ALA A 291 18.20 5.03 -6.68
CA ALA A 291 18.99 4.28 -7.65
C ALA A 291 18.10 3.27 -8.40
N TRP A 292 18.51 2.91 -9.59
CA TRP A 292 17.90 1.84 -10.37
C TRP A 292 18.97 1.07 -11.14
N SER A 293 18.67 -0.16 -11.45
CA SER A 293 19.51 -1.00 -12.31
C SER A 293 19.16 -0.80 -13.79
N VAL A 294 20.03 -1.27 -14.68
CA VAL A 294 19.63 -1.51 -16.06
C VAL A 294 18.45 -2.50 -16.09
N PRO A 295 17.54 -2.37 -17.08
CA PRO A 295 16.43 -3.30 -17.22
C PRO A 295 16.92 -4.75 -17.37
N LEU A 296 16.27 -5.67 -16.65
CA LEU A 296 16.49 -7.10 -16.81
C LEU A 296 15.51 -7.66 -17.85
N ASP A 297 15.98 -8.61 -18.64
CA ASP A 297 15.11 -9.33 -19.58
C ASP A 297 14.08 -10.18 -18.81
N LEU A 298 12.82 -9.76 -18.90
CA LEU A 298 11.71 -10.45 -18.25
C LEU A 298 11.55 -11.89 -18.74
N THR A 299 11.92 -12.20 -19.99
CA THR A 299 11.85 -13.55 -20.53
C THR A 299 12.79 -14.47 -19.76
N ARG A 300 14.04 -14.04 -19.54
CA ARG A 300 15.00 -14.80 -18.72
C ARG A 300 14.52 -15.02 -17.28
N VAL A 301 13.90 -14.00 -16.66
CA VAL A 301 13.36 -14.15 -15.31
C VAL A 301 12.20 -15.15 -15.29
N LYS A 302 11.34 -15.14 -16.31
CA LYS A 302 10.25 -16.12 -16.49
C LYS A 302 10.80 -17.53 -16.73
N ASP A 303 11.86 -17.68 -17.53
CA ASP A 303 12.49 -18.99 -17.80
C ASP A 303 13.04 -19.59 -16.51
N VAL A 304 13.74 -18.78 -15.68
CA VAL A 304 14.21 -19.23 -14.35
C VAL A 304 13.01 -19.65 -13.48
N GLY A 305 11.96 -18.84 -13.44
CA GLY A 305 10.74 -19.16 -12.71
C GLY A 305 10.10 -20.47 -13.18
N TYR A 306 10.02 -20.68 -14.50
CA TYR A 306 9.46 -21.89 -15.10
C TYR A 306 10.30 -23.14 -14.72
N VAL A 307 11.62 -23.09 -14.89
CA VAL A 307 12.53 -24.22 -14.57
C VAL A 307 12.47 -24.58 -13.09
N LEU A 308 12.40 -23.58 -12.19
CA LEU A 308 12.33 -23.80 -10.74
C LEU A 308 10.90 -23.99 -10.22
N GLY A 309 9.88 -23.92 -11.08
CA GLY A 309 8.48 -23.99 -10.69
C GLY A 309 8.04 -22.83 -9.78
N CYS A 310 8.64 -21.65 -9.91
CA CYS A 310 8.45 -20.46 -9.05
C CYS A 310 7.84 -19.31 -9.83
N SER A 311 7.22 -18.38 -9.12
CA SER A 311 6.72 -17.16 -9.75
C SER A 311 7.86 -16.15 -10.02
N VAL A 312 7.66 -15.23 -10.96
CA VAL A 312 8.57 -14.09 -11.19
C VAL A 312 8.85 -13.35 -9.89
N ASN A 313 7.83 -13.17 -9.07
CA ASN A 313 7.97 -12.47 -7.79
C ASN A 313 8.90 -13.21 -6.81
N ASP A 314 8.82 -14.55 -6.76
CA ASP A 314 9.69 -15.36 -5.90
C ASP A 314 11.15 -15.23 -6.34
N VAL A 315 11.41 -15.26 -7.66
CA VAL A 315 12.76 -15.09 -8.23
C VAL A 315 13.32 -13.70 -7.91
N LEU A 316 12.52 -12.65 -8.10
CA LEU A 316 12.94 -11.27 -7.82
C LEU A 316 13.24 -11.04 -6.34
N LEU A 317 12.35 -11.48 -5.43
CA LEU A 317 12.55 -11.37 -3.99
C LEU A 317 13.77 -12.15 -3.50
N ALA A 318 14.01 -13.35 -4.04
CA ALA A 318 15.20 -14.13 -3.73
C ALA A 318 16.49 -13.45 -4.25
N SER A 319 16.41 -12.80 -5.41
CA SER A 319 17.54 -12.02 -5.96
C SER A 319 17.87 -10.83 -5.07
N VAL A 320 16.86 -10.11 -4.57
CA VAL A 320 17.05 -9.00 -3.63
C VAL A 320 17.64 -9.50 -2.30
N ALA A 321 17.15 -10.63 -1.75
CA ALA A 321 17.74 -11.21 -0.54
C ALA A 321 19.23 -11.56 -0.74
N GLY A 322 19.60 -12.10 -1.90
CA GLY A 322 20.99 -12.37 -2.26
C GLY A 322 21.83 -11.10 -2.42
N ALA A 323 21.28 -10.05 -3.02
CA ALA A 323 21.95 -8.76 -3.15
C ALA A 323 22.21 -8.12 -1.78
N ILE A 324 21.24 -8.17 -0.85
CA ILE A 324 21.40 -7.71 0.53
C ILE A 324 22.51 -8.48 1.23
N ARG A 325 22.50 -9.83 1.14
CA ARG A 325 23.60 -10.67 1.69
C ARG A 325 24.95 -10.21 1.15
N SER A 326 25.08 -10.11 -0.17
CA SER A 326 26.33 -9.72 -0.83
C SER A 326 26.78 -8.33 -0.37
N TYR A 327 25.87 -7.38 -0.22
CA TYR A 327 26.16 -6.06 0.27
C TYR A 327 26.68 -6.10 1.73
N LEU A 328 26.01 -6.78 2.64
CA LEU A 328 26.41 -6.88 4.05
C LEU A 328 27.80 -7.50 4.17
N VAL A 329 28.03 -8.64 3.48
CA VAL A 329 29.35 -9.31 3.44
C VAL A 329 30.43 -8.39 2.87
N SER A 330 30.14 -7.63 1.80
CA SER A 330 31.10 -6.67 1.22
C SER A 330 31.47 -5.53 2.16
N LYS A 331 30.63 -5.27 3.17
CA LYS A 331 30.89 -4.27 4.23
C LYS A 331 31.53 -4.86 5.47
N GLY A 332 31.89 -6.16 5.45
CA GLY A 332 32.50 -6.86 6.57
C GLY A 332 31.53 -7.34 7.65
N ASP A 333 30.22 -7.28 7.40
CA ASP A 333 29.22 -7.75 8.35
C ASP A 333 29.16 -9.29 8.32
N ALA A 334 29.11 -9.94 9.48
CA ALA A 334 28.85 -11.37 9.57
C ALA A 334 27.36 -11.63 9.30
N VAL A 335 27.08 -12.52 8.35
CA VAL A 335 25.71 -12.93 8.02
C VAL A 335 25.59 -14.42 8.33
N ALA A 336 24.94 -14.78 9.46
CA ALA A 336 24.70 -16.16 9.85
C ALA A 336 23.78 -16.86 8.83
N ASP A 337 23.86 -18.18 8.74
CA ASP A 337 23.12 -18.97 7.74
C ASP A 337 21.60 -18.89 7.95
N GLU A 338 21.14 -18.69 9.21
CA GLU A 338 19.73 -18.48 9.56
C GLU A 338 19.29 -17.00 9.55
N ALA A 339 20.17 -16.08 9.13
CA ALA A 339 19.87 -14.66 9.17
C ALA A 339 18.67 -14.30 8.26
N LEU A 340 17.74 -13.59 8.81
CA LEU A 340 16.51 -13.12 8.15
C LEU A 340 16.45 -11.59 8.18
N LEU A 341 15.82 -11.02 7.17
CA LEU A 341 15.46 -9.60 7.13
C LEU A 341 14.00 -9.49 6.74
N ARG A 342 13.20 -8.78 7.52
CA ARG A 342 11.78 -8.64 7.25
C ARG A 342 11.51 -7.47 6.32
N ALA A 343 10.82 -7.77 5.20
CA ALA A 343 10.30 -6.79 4.26
C ALA A 343 8.77 -6.82 4.29
N PHE A 344 8.15 -5.64 4.31
CA PHE A 344 6.71 -5.54 4.10
C PHE A 344 6.38 -5.58 2.62
N VAL A 345 5.49 -6.50 2.24
CA VAL A 345 5.02 -6.69 0.87
C VAL A 345 3.54 -6.30 0.80
N PRO A 346 3.15 -5.32 -0.03
CA PRO A 346 1.75 -4.99 -0.21
C PRO A 346 1.02 -6.08 -1.01
N VAL A 347 -0.13 -6.51 -0.50
CA VAL A 347 -1.04 -7.46 -1.13
C VAL A 347 -2.32 -6.73 -1.50
N ASN A 348 -2.65 -6.73 -2.79
CA ASN A 348 -3.86 -6.10 -3.29
C ASN A 348 -5.12 -6.81 -2.77
N LEU A 349 -5.99 -6.08 -2.09
CA LEU A 349 -7.28 -6.56 -1.57
C LEU A 349 -8.47 -5.96 -2.33
N ARG A 350 -8.20 -5.23 -3.41
CA ARG A 350 -9.21 -4.60 -4.24
C ARG A 350 -10.02 -5.64 -5.00
N PRO A 351 -11.37 -5.59 -4.95
CA PRO A 351 -12.19 -6.49 -5.74
C PRO A 351 -11.93 -6.33 -7.24
N LYS A 352 -11.91 -7.44 -7.96
CA LYS A 352 -11.77 -7.43 -9.44
C LYS A 352 -12.82 -6.52 -10.07
N GLY A 353 -12.43 -5.74 -11.06
CA GLY A 353 -13.30 -4.79 -11.77
C GLY A 353 -13.55 -3.48 -11.02
N LYS A 354 -12.84 -3.20 -9.91
CA LYS A 354 -12.89 -1.93 -9.19
C LYS A 354 -11.55 -1.19 -9.18
N GLU A 355 -10.66 -1.54 -10.09
CA GLU A 355 -9.30 -0.97 -10.23
C GLU A 355 -9.32 0.53 -10.55
N TYR A 356 -10.42 1.02 -11.11
CA TYR A 356 -10.65 2.44 -11.42
C TYR A 356 -10.89 3.34 -10.19
N LYS A 357 -11.19 2.76 -9.02
CA LYS A 357 -11.44 3.55 -7.80
C LYS A 357 -10.13 3.95 -7.16
N LEU A 358 -9.94 5.26 -6.91
CA LEU A 358 -8.84 5.75 -6.11
C LEU A 358 -8.98 5.34 -4.62
N GLY A 359 -7.90 5.50 -3.89
CA GLY A 359 -7.79 5.16 -2.48
C GLY A 359 -6.94 3.92 -2.23
N ASN A 360 -6.71 3.62 -0.96
CA ASN A 360 -5.84 2.53 -0.54
C ASN A 360 -6.66 1.29 -0.19
N GLN A 361 -6.45 0.19 -0.93
CA GLN A 361 -7.14 -1.09 -0.73
C GLN A 361 -6.13 -2.24 -0.80
N PHE A 362 -5.13 -2.21 0.07
CA PHE A 362 -4.13 -3.27 0.20
C PHE A 362 -3.81 -3.51 1.67
N GLY A 363 -3.37 -4.70 1.99
CA GLY A 363 -2.78 -5.05 3.27
C GLY A 363 -1.28 -5.25 3.14
N LEU A 364 -0.57 -5.11 4.24
CA LEU A 364 0.87 -5.36 4.33
C LEU A 364 1.12 -6.74 4.95
N VAL A 365 1.97 -7.54 4.35
CA VAL A 365 2.42 -8.81 4.93
C VAL A 365 3.93 -8.77 5.17
N GLY A 366 4.37 -9.29 6.31
CA GLY A 366 5.78 -9.34 6.69
C GLY A 366 6.46 -10.57 6.11
N LEU A 367 7.21 -10.40 5.02
CA LEU A 367 8.03 -11.46 4.43
C LEU A 367 9.42 -11.46 5.04
N GLU A 368 9.79 -12.54 5.67
CA GLU A 368 11.16 -12.77 6.15
C GLU A 368 12.03 -13.27 4.99
N LEU A 369 12.91 -12.40 4.50
CA LEU A 369 13.85 -12.72 3.44
C LEU A 369 15.02 -13.54 3.99
N PRO A 370 15.34 -14.71 3.41
CA PRO A 370 16.43 -15.56 3.88
C PRO A 370 17.78 -15.02 3.39
N ILE A 371 18.26 -13.94 4.01
CA ILE A 371 19.55 -13.32 3.66
C ILE A 371 20.73 -14.17 4.09
N GLY A 372 20.52 -15.10 5.03
CA GLY A 372 21.51 -16.09 5.46
C GLY A 372 21.78 -17.19 4.43
N GLU A 373 20.80 -17.53 3.58
CA GLU A 373 20.95 -18.59 2.58
C GLU A 373 21.90 -18.17 1.45
N ALA A 374 23.03 -18.82 1.36
CA ALA A 374 24.07 -18.52 0.37
C ALA A 374 23.75 -19.08 -1.02
N ASN A 375 23.13 -20.28 -1.07
CA ASN A 375 22.78 -20.93 -2.32
C ASN A 375 21.59 -20.22 -3.00
N PRO A 376 21.74 -19.67 -4.22
CA PRO A 376 20.68 -18.90 -4.86
C PRO A 376 19.43 -19.75 -5.18
N VAL A 377 19.59 -21.03 -5.49
CA VAL A 377 18.45 -21.92 -5.80
C VAL A 377 17.67 -22.25 -4.53
N ALA A 378 18.37 -22.65 -3.45
CA ALA A 378 17.76 -22.89 -2.15
C ALA A 378 17.01 -21.64 -1.65
N ARG A 379 17.60 -20.45 -1.84
CA ARG A 379 16.99 -19.17 -1.47
C ARG A 379 15.69 -18.90 -2.23
N VAL A 380 15.60 -19.24 -3.54
CA VAL A 380 14.35 -19.11 -4.31
C VAL A 380 13.25 -20.01 -3.74
N PHE A 381 13.59 -21.28 -3.44
CA PHE A 381 12.61 -22.22 -2.86
C PHE A 381 12.14 -21.77 -1.46
N GLU A 382 13.05 -21.24 -0.64
CA GLU A 382 12.70 -20.75 0.68
C GLU A 382 11.79 -19.52 0.62
N VAL A 383 12.08 -18.55 -0.28
CA VAL A 383 11.18 -17.40 -0.53
C VAL A 383 9.82 -17.86 -1.03
N ARG A 384 9.77 -18.81 -1.98
CA ARG A 384 8.51 -19.39 -2.48
C ARG A 384 7.69 -20.01 -1.34
N ARG A 385 8.32 -20.81 -0.49
CA ARG A 385 7.67 -21.45 0.67
C ARG A 385 7.04 -20.39 1.60
N ARG A 386 7.80 -19.35 1.96
CA ARG A 386 7.35 -18.24 2.83
C ARG A 386 6.23 -17.43 2.17
N MET A 387 6.36 -17.09 0.89
CA MET A 387 5.32 -16.38 0.15
C MET A 387 4.02 -17.19 0.03
N ALA A 388 4.11 -18.51 -0.16
CA ALA A 388 2.92 -19.38 -0.20
C ALA A 388 2.19 -19.38 1.14
N ALA A 389 2.90 -19.45 2.27
CA ALA A 389 2.33 -19.37 3.61
C ALA A 389 1.62 -18.03 3.84
N LEU A 390 2.23 -16.90 3.44
CA LEU A 390 1.64 -15.56 3.56
C LEU A 390 0.38 -15.38 2.71
N LYS A 391 0.36 -15.95 1.49
CA LYS A 391 -0.81 -15.87 0.59
C LYS A 391 -2.01 -16.67 1.09
N SER A 392 -1.77 -17.75 1.83
CA SER A 392 -2.84 -18.57 2.43
C SER A 392 -3.33 -18.03 3.77
N GLY A 393 -2.61 -17.06 4.38
CA GLY A 393 -2.94 -16.43 5.66
C GLY A 393 -3.89 -15.24 5.54
N TYR A 394 -4.35 -14.75 6.69
CA TYR A 394 -5.23 -13.58 6.80
C TYR A 394 -4.47 -12.28 7.06
N GLN A 395 -3.14 -12.30 7.11
CA GLN A 395 -2.30 -11.17 7.52
C GLN A 395 -2.59 -9.89 6.73
N ALA A 396 -2.79 -9.99 5.41
CA ALA A 396 -3.10 -8.83 4.57
C ALA A 396 -4.43 -8.16 4.96
N ILE A 397 -5.47 -8.97 5.24
CA ILE A 397 -6.79 -8.46 5.63
C ILE A 397 -6.72 -7.84 7.02
N VAL A 398 -6.03 -8.51 7.97
CA VAL A 398 -5.84 -8.02 9.34
C VAL A 398 -5.05 -6.72 9.35
N SER A 399 -3.97 -6.62 8.58
CA SER A 399 -3.15 -5.40 8.52
C SER A 399 -3.92 -4.22 7.89
N MET A 400 -4.74 -4.45 6.87
CA MET A 400 -5.62 -3.41 6.32
C MET A 400 -6.68 -2.96 7.34
N ALA A 401 -7.28 -3.90 8.09
CA ALA A 401 -8.23 -3.57 9.14
C ALA A 401 -7.58 -2.74 10.26
N LEU A 402 -6.36 -3.12 10.68
CA LEU A 402 -5.59 -2.36 11.66
C LEU A 402 -5.27 -0.94 11.18
N LEU A 403 -4.85 -0.77 9.92
CA LEU A 403 -4.65 0.56 9.33
C LEU A 403 -5.96 1.38 9.33
N GLY A 404 -7.09 0.73 9.08
CA GLY A 404 -8.42 1.34 9.18
C GLY A 404 -8.70 1.85 10.59
N VAL A 405 -8.46 1.04 11.63
CA VAL A 405 -8.62 1.42 13.03
C VAL A 405 -7.66 2.55 13.40
N VAL A 406 -6.38 2.40 13.04
CA VAL A 406 -5.35 3.42 13.30
C VAL A 406 -5.74 4.78 12.68
N GLY A 407 -6.39 4.78 11.50
CA GLY A 407 -6.86 6.01 10.86
C GLY A 407 -7.92 6.81 11.62
N TYR A 408 -8.65 6.18 12.53
CA TYR A 408 -9.61 6.85 13.42
C TYR A 408 -8.97 7.40 14.69
N LEU A 409 -7.75 6.96 15.06
CA LEU A 409 -7.11 7.40 16.29
C LEU A 409 -6.64 8.86 16.20
N PRO A 410 -6.58 9.58 17.34
CA PRO A 410 -5.93 10.88 17.40
C PRO A 410 -4.47 10.81 16.94
N LYS A 411 -4.01 11.87 16.28
CA LYS A 411 -2.68 11.94 15.63
C LYS A 411 -1.50 11.52 16.54
N ALA A 412 -1.55 11.83 17.84
CA ALA A 412 -0.50 11.47 18.78
C ALA A 412 -0.42 9.95 19.01
N VAL A 413 -1.57 9.29 19.21
CA VAL A 413 -1.69 7.83 19.43
C VAL A 413 -1.32 7.09 18.15
N GLN A 414 -1.76 7.61 17.00
CA GLN A 414 -1.45 7.08 15.69
C GLN A 414 0.06 7.02 15.44
N ARG A 415 0.80 8.09 15.78
CA ARG A 415 2.27 8.11 15.63
C ARG A 415 2.96 7.04 16.48
N GLN A 416 2.49 6.80 17.70
CA GLN A 416 3.05 5.75 18.56
C GLN A 416 2.80 4.36 17.98
N ALA A 417 1.56 4.08 17.57
CA ALA A 417 1.20 2.79 16.97
C ALA A 417 2.02 2.50 15.70
N LEU A 418 2.19 3.50 14.84
CA LEU A 418 2.93 3.36 13.60
C LEU A 418 4.45 3.28 13.83
N GLY A 419 4.98 3.97 14.86
CA GLY A 419 6.37 3.82 15.30
C GLY A 419 6.69 2.38 15.69
N LEU A 420 5.80 1.73 16.43
CA LEU A 420 5.96 0.32 16.79
C LEU A 420 5.98 -0.61 15.57
N LEU A 421 5.16 -0.32 14.55
CA LEU A 421 5.16 -1.10 13.30
C LEU A 421 6.43 -0.87 12.47
N SER A 422 6.99 0.32 12.48
CA SER A 422 8.23 0.65 11.77
C SER A 422 9.42 -0.20 12.24
N ASP A 423 9.47 -0.56 13.52
CA ASP A 423 10.55 -1.41 14.06
C ASP A 423 10.42 -2.89 13.65
N LYS A 424 9.27 -3.29 13.14
CA LYS A 424 8.99 -4.68 12.76
C LYS A 424 9.54 -5.07 11.38
N GLY A 425 9.95 -4.13 10.54
CA GLY A 425 10.51 -4.41 9.22
C GLY A 425 11.64 -3.45 8.86
N SER A 426 12.48 -3.84 7.93
CA SER A 426 13.63 -3.05 7.44
C SER A 426 13.45 -2.54 6.02
N ALA A 427 12.45 -3.03 5.29
CA ALA A 427 12.20 -2.64 3.90
C ALA A 427 10.72 -2.76 3.53
N VAL A 428 10.32 -2.02 2.51
CA VAL A 428 9.07 -2.26 1.77
C VAL A 428 9.45 -2.75 0.38
N MET A 429 8.86 -3.85 -0.07
CA MET A 429 9.10 -4.42 -1.39
C MET A 429 7.80 -4.58 -2.15
N THR A 430 7.72 -3.95 -3.30
CA THR A 430 6.54 -4.03 -4.16
C THR A 430 6.93 -4.49 -5.56
N ASN A 431 6.09 -5.32 -6.14
CA ASN A 431 6.19 -5.71 -7.55
C ASN A 431 4.84 -5.42 -8.22
N VAL A 432 4.88 -4.56 -9.22
CA VAL A 432 3.68 -4.13 -9.93
C VAL A 432 3.82 -4.49 -11.41
N PRO A 433 2.88 -5.25 -12.00
CA PRO A 433 2.95 -5.61 -13.39
C PRO A 433 2.83 -4.36 -14.27
N GLY A 434 3.77 -4.20 -15.18
CA GLY A 434 3.73 -3.18 -16.21
C GLY A 434 2.74 -3.52 -17.33
N PRO A 435 2.45 -2.56 -18.23
CA PRO A 435 1.60 -2.78 -19.39
C PRO A 435 2.24 -3.81 -20.34
N ALA A 436 1.40 -4.66 -20.94
CA ALA A 436 1.87 -5.70 -21.89
C ALA A 436 2.27 -5.13 -23.27
N LYS A 437 1.77 -3.93 -23.59
CA LYS A 437 2.01 -3.24 -24.86
C LYS A 437 2.75 -1.92 -24.63
N PRO A 438 3.48 -1.41 -25.63
CA PRO A 438 4.01 -0.06 -25.56
C PRO A 438 2.91 0.97 -25.30
N LEU A 439 3.20 1.92 -24.43
CA LEU A 439 2.31 3.03 -24.13
C LEU A 439 2.95 4.35 -24.54
N TYR A 440 2.11 5.28 -24.95
CA TYR A 440 2.47 6.61 -25.36
C TYR A 440 1.78 7.66 -24.49
N LEU A 441 2.51 8.69 -24.07
CA LEU A 441 1.98 9.85 -23.38
C LEU A 441 2.28 11.09 -24.23
N ALA A 442 1.26 11.86 -24.60
CA ALA A 442 1.39 13.01 -25.48
C ALA A 442 2.15 12.69 -26.81
N GLY A 443 1.94 11.48 -27.35
CA GLY A 443 2.56 10.99 -28.57
C GLY A 443 3.98 10.44 -28.41
N SER A 444 4.62 10.59 -27.24
CA SER A 444 5.97 10.07 -26.97
C SER A 444 5.89 8.71 -26.29
N LYS A 445 6.69 7.75 -26.78
CA LYS A 445 6.75 6.39 -26.26
C LYS A 445 7.37 6.38 -24.85
N ILE A 446 6.76 5.69 -23.93
CA ILE A 446 7.34 5.40 -22.62
C ILE A 446 8.37 4.28 -22.79
N ALA A 447 9.64 4.62 -22.69
CA ALA A 447 10.75 3.66 -22.80
C ALA A 447 10.99 2.92 -21.49
N GLN A 448 10.82 3.62 -20.36
CA GLN A 448 11.02 3.07 -19.02
C GLN A 448 10.09 3.73 -18.03
N ASN A 449 9.56 2.94 -17.10
CA ASN A 449 8.74 3.43 -15.98
C ASN A 449 9.27 2.81 -14.67
N MET A 450 9.59 3.66 -13.72
CA MET A 450 10.12 3.29 -12.40
C MET A 450 9.37 4.03 -11.32
N PHE A 451 9.25 3.44 -10.13
CA PHE A 451 8.66 4.13 -8.99
C PHE A 451 9.19 3.61 -7.66
N TRP A 452 9.11 4.45 -6.65
CA TRP A 452 9.48 4.18 -5.27
C TRP A 452 8.28 4.50 -4.38
N VAL A 453 8.11 3.66 -3.37
CA VAL A 453 7.06 3.80 -2.35
C VAL A 453 7.68 4.25 -1.03
N PRO A 454 6.92 4.91 -0.13
CA PRO A 454 7.41 5.27 1.20
C PRO A 454 7.68 4.00 2.03
N GLN A 455 8.56 4.14 3.01
CA GLN A 455 8.94 3.07 3.93
C GLN A 455 8.19 3.16 5.26
#